data_a9605d11393a3e5f38769a7f331be95e
#
_entry.id   a9605d11393a3e5f38769a7f331be95e
#
_cell.length_a   1.000
_cell.length_b   1.000
_cell.length_c   1.000
_cell.angle_alpha   90.00
_cell.angle_beta   90.00
_cell.angle_gamma   90.00
#
_symmetry.space_group_name_H-M   'P 1'
#
loop_
_entity.id
_entity.type
_entity.pdbx_description
1 polymer ?
#
loop_
_entity_poly.entity_id
_entity_poly.type
_entity_poly.pdbx_seq_one_letter_code
_entity_poly.pdbx_strand_id
1 'polypeptide(L)'
;MTEEYGLAWTTEKRYRRYEDWTQDEVQQIKENIAKSPWRASYHVEPQTGLLNDPNGFSYFDGKWIVFYQNFPFGAAHGLKCWVQLESDDLVHFTETGLRVLPDTALDSHGAYSGSAMQFDDKLFLFYTGNVRDENWVRHPYQIGALLDKSGNLEKIDKVLIEQPAEATDHFRDPQIFN
;
A
#
# COMPACT_ATOMS: atom_id res chain seq x y z
N MET A 1 0.94 1.27 29.47
CA MET A 1 0.31 0.03 29.01
C MET A 1 0.72 -0.31 27.56
N THR A 2 2.00 -0.22 27.21
CA THR A 2 2.54 -0.49 25.87
C THR A 2 3.77 -1.39 25.90
N GLU A 3 4.19 -1.85 27.07
CA GLU A 3 5.37 -2.71 27.23
C GLU A 3 5.05 -4.22 27.25
N GLU A 4 3.79 -4.60 27.30
CA GLU A 4 3.37 -5.99 27.49
C GLU A 4 3.42 -6.85 26.22
N TYR A 5 3.60 -6.23 25.03
CA TYR A 5 3.75 -6.95 23.76
C TYR A 5 5.15 -6.82 23.11
N GLY A 6 6.12 -6.29 23.82
CA GLY A 6 7.55 -6.39 23.46
C GLY A 6 8.01 -5.73 22.16
N LEU A 7 7.19 -4.92 21.49
CA LEU A 7 7.50 -4.33 20.19
C LEU A 7 7.34 -2.81 20.22
N ALA A 8 8.35 -2.12 20.75
CA ALA A 8 8.49 -0.71 20.46
C ALA A 8 8.68 -0.52 18.93
N TRP A 9 7.70 0.09 18.26
CA TRP A 9 7.78 0.42 16.83
C TRP A 9 8.63 1.67 16.64
N THR A 10 9.96 1.51 16.70
CA THR A 10 10.90 2.59 16.38
C THR A 10 10.75 3.01 14.93
N THR A 11 11.19 4.24 14.59
CA THR A 11 11.19 4.72 13.21
C THR A 11 11.97 3.78 12.28
N GLU A 12 13.14 3.34 12.71
CA GLU A 12 13.98 2.39 11.99
C GLU A 12 13.22 1.09 11.66
N LYS A 13 12.55 0.49 12.63
CA LYS A 13 11.80 -0.74 12.43
C LYS A 13 10.58 -0.54 11.53
N ARG A 14 9.88 0.59 11.64
CA ARG A 14 8.71 0.91 10.80
C ARG A 14 9.06 1.16 9.34
N TYR A 15 10.29 1.65 9.08
CA TYR A 15 10.77 1.96 7.73
C TYR A 15 11.87 1.01 7.26
N ARG A 16 12.03 -0.13 7.95
CA ARG A 16 12.88 -1.22 7.51
C ARG A 16 12.41 -1.72 6.14
N ARG A 17 13.35 -1.95 5.23
CA ARG A 17 13.06 -2.38 3.86
C ARG A 17 12.42 -3.77 3.84
N TYR A 18 11.61 -4.04 2.82
CA TYR A 18 10.89 -5.31 2.69
C TYR A 18 11.84 -6.50 2.58
N GLU A 19 12.93 -6.34 1.85
CA GLU A 19 13.99 -7.34 1.65
C GLU A 19 14.80 -7.66 2.91
N ASP A 20 14.79 -6.77 3.90
CA ASP A 20 15.54 -6.96 5.15
C ASP A 20 14.75 -7.79 6.18
N TRP A 21 13.45 -8.01 5.96
CA TRP A 21 12.64 -8.87 6.83
C TRP A 21 12.91 -10.33 6.49
N THR A 22 13.39 -11.10 7.47
CA THR A 22 13.67 -12.51 7.28
C THR A 22 12.38 -13.33 7.12
N GLN A 23 12.49 -14.47 6.44
CA GLN A 23 11.35 -15.38 6.30
C GLN A 23 10.80 -15.84 7.66
N ASP A 24 11.68 -16.06 8.64
CA ASP A 24 11.29 -16.48 9.99
C ASP A 24 10.48 -15.39 10.70
N GLU A 25 10.90 -14.10 10.61
CA GLU A 25 10.13 -12.98 11.18
C GLU A 25 8.74 -12.89 10.55
N VAL A 26 8.66 -12.98 9.22
CA VAL A 26 7.38 -12.93 8.49
C VAL A 26 6.49 -14.11 8.87
N GLN A 27 7.05 -15.31 8.95
CA GLN A 27 6.32 -16.51 9.35
C GLN A 27 5.79 -16.38 10.78
N GLN A 28 6.60 -15.88 11.71
CA GLN A 28 6.20 -15.65 13.10
C GLN A 28 5.04 -14.66 13.21
N ILE A 29 5.05 -13.60 12.40
CA ILE A 29 3.95 -12.62 12.34
C ILE A 29 2.66 -13.33 11.87
N LYS A 30 2.72 -14.12 10.80
CA LYS A 30 1.56 -14.87 10.28
C LYS A 30 0.98 -15.83 11.32
N GLU A 31 1.84 -16.59 11.99
CA GLU A 31 1.42 -17.55 13.02
C GLU A 31 0.77 -16.87 14.22
N ASN A 32 1.28 -15.72 14.65
CA ASN A 32 0.69 -14.97 15.74
C ASN A 32 -0.69 -14.42 15.37
N ILE A 33 -0.86 -13.90 14.15
CA ILE A 33 -2.15 -13.39 13.69
C ILE A 33 -3.16 -14.51 13.48
N ALA A 34 -2.74 -15.65 12.96
CA ALA A 34 -3.61 -16.82 12.77
C ALA A 34 -4.24 -17.34 14.07
N LYS A 35 -3.59 -17.09 15.22
CA LYS A 35 -4.10 -17.45 16.55
C LYS A 35 -5.07 -16.42 17.14
N SER A 36 -5.26 -15.28 16.47
CA SER A 36 -6.13 -14.21 16.98
C SER A 36 -7.60 -14.63 16.99
N PRO A 37 -8.30 -14.53 18.12
CA PRO A 37 -9.74 -14.81 18.18
C PRO A 37 -10.59 -13.66 17.57
N TRP A 38 -9.94 -12.58 17.14
CA TRP A 38 -10.61 -11.36 16.67
C TRP A 38 -10.67 -11.27 15.13
N ARG A 39 -10.27 -12.35 14.43
CA ARG A 39 -10.39 -12.39 12.96
C ARG A 39 -11.86 -12.31 12.56
N ALA A 40 -12.17 -11.39 11.63
CA ALA A 40 -13.53 -11.26 11.11
C ALA A 40 -13.84 -12.38 10.11
N SER A 41 -15.12 -12.70 9.95
CA SER A 41 -15.59 -13.77 9.08
C SER A 41 -16.03 -13.31 7.71
N TYR A 42 -16.29 -11.99 7.51
CA TYR A 42 -16.81 -11.46 6.26
C TYR A 42 -16.25 -10.08 5.85
N HIS A 43 -15.47 -9.43 6.71
CA HIS A 43 -14.80 -8.20 6.35
C HIS A 43 -13.46 -8.47 5.62
N VAL A 44 -13.08 -7.56 4.76
CA VAL A 44 -11.72 -7.55 4.21
C VAL A 44 -10.76 -7.23 5.35
N GLU A 45 -9.86 -8.15 5.60
CA GLU A 45 -8.79 -8.01 6.59
C GLU A 45 -7.44 -8.33 5.93
N PRO A 46 -6.35 -7.67 6.37
CA PRO A 46 -5.03 -8.00 5.86
C PRO A 46 -4.61 -9.38 6.38
N GLN A 47 -3.82 -10.11 5.60
CA GLN A 47 -3.19 -11.33 6.09
C GLN A 47 -2.33 -11.05 7.32
N THR A 48 -1.63 -9.93 7.30
CA THR A 48 -0.79 -9.45 8.41
C THR A 48 -0.76 -7.93 8.47
N GLY A 49 -0.47 -7.40 9.65
CA GLY A 49 -0.14 -6.01 9.86
C GLY A 49 -1.32 -5.06 9.90
N LEU A 50 -1.09 -3.83 9.49
CA LEU A 50 -2.06 -2.74 9.54
C LEU A 50 -2.65 -2.48 8.16
N LEU A 51 -3.96 -2.66 8.02
CA LEU A 51 -4.74 -2.20 6.87
C LEU A 51 -5.17 -0.75 7.09
N ASN A 52 -4.98 0.08 6.08
CA ASN A 52 -5.47 1.45 6.03
C ASN A 52 -6.50 1.61 4.89
N ASP A 53 -6.39 2.71 4.16
CA ASP A 53 -7.36 3.18 3.20
C ASP A 53 -7.57 2.20 2.03
N PRO A 54 -8.81 1.97 1.61
CA PRO A 54 -9.07 1.35 0.30
C PRO A 54 -8.69 2.31 -0.82
N ASN A 55 -8.15 1.77 -1.91
CA ASN A 55 -7.62 2.53 -3.04
C ASN A 55 -8.05 1.92 -4.36
N GLY A 56 -8.07 2.73 -5.40
CA GLY A 56 -8.13 2.27 -6.78
C GLY A 56 -9.27 1.33 -7.13
N PHE A 57 -10.46 1.49 -6.49
CA PHE A 57 -11.61 0.66 -6.81
C PHE A 57 -11.99 0.83 -8.29
N SER A 58 -12.01 -0.28 -9.02
CA SER A 58 -12.18 -0.27 -10.47
C SER A 58 -12.70 -1.61 -10.98
N TYR A 59 -13.23 -1.61 -12.22
CA TYR A 59 -13.53 -2.82 -12.96
C TYR A 59 -12.54 -2.93 -14.11
N PHE A 60 -11.76 -4.02 -14.14
CA PHE A 60 -10.70 -4.20 -15.11
C PHE A 60 -10.53 -5.69 -15.45
N ASP A 61 -10.42 -6.00 -16.74
CA ASP A 61 -10.25 -7.35 -17.27
C ASP A 61 -11.28 -8.38 -16.72
N GLY A 62 -12.55 -7.94 -16.60
CA GLY A 62 -13.64 -8.81 -16.14
C GLY A 62 -13.74 -9.00 -14.63
N LYS A 63 -12.94 -8.30 -13.84
CA LYS A 63 -12.89 -8.37 -12.38
C LYS A 63 -13.14 -7.01 -11.74
N TRP A 64 -13.76 -7.03 -10.58
CA TRP A 64 -13.72 -5.91 -9.66
C TRP A 64 -12.39 -5.95 -8.91
N ILE A 65 -11.66 -4.85 -8.95
CA ILE A 65 -10.37 -4.70 -8.29
C ILE A 65 -10.49 -3.61 -7.22
N VAL A 66 -9.97 -3.91 -6.05
CA VAL A 66 -9.72 -2.91 -5.02
C VAL A 66 -8.33 -3.15 -4.44
N PHE A 67 -7.67 -2.08 -4.10
CA PHE A 67 -6.44 -2.15 -3.33
C PHE A 67 -6.69 -1.65 -1.91
N TYR A 68 -5.85 -2.06 -0.99
CA TYR A 68 -5.77 -1.41 0.31
C TYR A 68 -4.32 -1.10 0.68
N GLN A 69 -4.14 0.00 1.37
CA GLN A 69 -2.85 0.37 1.90
C GLN A 69 -2.52 -0.52 3.09
N ASN A 70 -1.33 -1.12 3.10
CA ASN A 70 -0.90 -2.07 4.12
C ASN A 70 0.52 -1.79 4.62
N PHE A 71 0.75 -1.97 5.92
CA PHE A 71 2.07 -2.23 6.47
C PHE A 71 2.09 -3.66 7.01
N PRO A 72 2.66 -4.63 6.28
CA PRO A 72 2.43 -6.06 6.57
C PRO A 72 3.16 -6.59 7.81
N PHE A 73 4.11 -5.82 8.36
CA PHE A 73 4.99 -6.31 9.42
C PHE A 73 4.50 -6.02 10.84
N GLY A 74 3.42 -5.28 11.01
CA GLY A 74 2.85 -5.05 12.33
C GLY A 74 1.74 -4.01 12.40
N ALA A 75 1.12 -3.91 13.58
CA ALA A 75 0.01 -3.01 13.86
C ALA A 75 0.49 -1.56 14.10
N ALA A 76 1.22 -1.00 13.14
CA ALA A 76 1.76 0.35 13.20
C ALA A 76 1.77 0.99 11.81
N HIS A 77 1.78 2.33 11.76
CA HIS A 77 2.08 3.03 10.52
C HIS A 77 3.57 2.92 10.22
N GLY A 78 3.92 2.34 9.08
CA GLY A 78 5.29 2.12 8.65
C GLY A 78 5.45 2.26 7.14
N LEU A 79 6.37 1.52 6.56
CA LEU A 79 6.64 1.49 5.13
C LEU A 79 5.47 0.84 4.38
N LYS A 80 4.58 1.65 3.84
CA LYS A 80 3.31 1.22 3.23
C LYS A 80 3.49 0.69 1.82
N CYS A 81 2.69 -0.32 1.49
CA CYS A 81 2.47 -0.82 0.14
C CYS A 81 0.98 -0.85 -0.19
N TRP A 82 0.64 -1.24 -1.41
CA TRP A 82 -0.72 -1.63 -1.77
C TRP A 82 -0.81 -3.15 -1.95
N VAL A 83 -1.87 -3.71 -1.41
CA VAL A 83 -2.29 -5.10 -1.60
C VAL A 83 -3.51 -5.12 -2.52
N GLN A 84 -3.53 -6.01 -3.50
CA GLN A 84 -4.62 -6.15 -4.46
C GLN A 84 -5.60 -7.22 -4.02
N LEU A 85 -6.89 -6.90 -4.14
CA LEU A 85 -8.01 -7.81 -4.02
C LEU A 85 -8.77 -7.85 -5.35
N GLU A 86 -9.30 -9.02 -5.67
CA GLU A 86 -10.15 -9.23 -6.84
C GLU A 86 -11.47 -9.88 -6.44
N SER A 87 -12.54 -9.54 -7.16
CA SER A 87 -13.87 -10.12 -6.96
C SER A 87 -14.63 -10.22 -8.30
N ASP A 88 -15.43 -11.27 -8.43
CA ASP A 88 -16.38 -11.41 -9.53
C ASP A 88 -17.76 -10.80 -9.20
N ASP A 89 -18.10 -10.67 -7.91
CA ASP A 89 -19.45 -10.40 -7.44
C ASP A 89 -19.55 -9.27 -6.40
N LEU A 90 -18.45 -8.59 -6.05
CA LEU A 90 -18.36 -7.55 -5.02
C LEU A 90 -18.65 -8.03 -3.59
N VAL A 91 -18.77 -9.33 -3.39
CA VAL A 91 -19.04 -9.96 -2.10
C VAL A 91 -17.85 -10.80 -1.67
N HIS A 92 -17.38 -11.64 -2.59
CA HIS A 92 -16.26 -12.56 -2.34
C HIS A 92 -14.99 -11.97 -2.95
N PHE A 93 -14.09 -11.52 -2.08
CA PHE A 93 -12.81 -10.98 -2.48
C PHE A 93 -11.68 -11.96 -2.24
N THR A 94 -10.78 -12.07 -3.19
CA THR A 94 -9.55 -12.87 -3.11
C THR A 94 -8.35 -11.93 -3.13
N GLU A 95 -7.47 -12.07 -2.15
CA GLU A 95 -6.20 -11.34 -2.13
C GLU A 95 -5.22 -11.97 -3.11
N THR A 96 -4.70 -11.15 -4.03
CA THR A 96 -3.71 -11.58 -5.03
C THR A 96 -2.28 -11.16 -4.67
N GLY A 97 -2.10 -10.49 -3.53
CA GLY A 97 -0.82 -10.16 -2.92
C GLY A 97 -0.38 -8.71 -3.05
N LEU A 98 0.85 -8.47 -2.67
CA LEU A 98 1.48 -7.15 -2.73
C LEU A 98 1.60 -6.69 -4.18
N ARG A 99 1.18 -5.47 -4.47
CA ARG A 99 1.16 -4.97 -5.84
C ARG A 99 1.98 -3.70 -6.03
N VAL A 100 1.79 -2.67 -5.21
CA VAL A 100 2.59 -1.44 -5.28
C VAL A 100 3.53 -1.40 -4.08
N LEU A 101 4.77 -1.81 -4.30
CA LEU A 101 5.82 -1.77 -3.27
C LEU A 101 6.50 -0.40 -3.23
N PRO A 102 7.01 0.04 -2.09
CA PRO A 102 7.79 1.28 -1.95
C PRO A 102 9.26 1.04 -2.34
N ASP A 103 9.52 0.76 -3.60
CA ASP A 103 10.79 0.24 -4.13
C ASP A 103 11.51 1.18 -5.09
N THR A 104 11.00 2.43 -5.27
CA THR A 104 11.63 3.46 -6.07
C THR A 104 12.09 4.65 -5.24
N ALA A 105 12.88 5.54 -5.84
CA ALA A 105 13.28 6.79 -5.20
C ALA A 105 12.08 7.73 -4.93
N LEU A 106 10.99 7.60 -5.70
CA LEU A 106 9.81 8.46 -5.61
C LEU A 106 8.78 7.98 -4.56
N ASP A 107 8.94 6.78 -4.02
CA ASP A 107 8.07 6.22 -2.98
C ASP A 107 8.84 5.51 -1.86
N SER A 108 10.10 5.84 -1.69
CA SER A 108 11.04 5.15 -0.78
C SER A 108 10.60 5.06 0.68
N HIS A 109 9.64 5.87 1.11
CA HIS A 109 9.07 5.87 2.47
C HIS A 109 7.57 5.52 2.48
N GLY A 110 7.07 4.93 1.40
CA GLY A 110 5.74 4.35 1.32
C GLY A 110 4.97 4.71 0.06
N ALA A 111 4.22 3.74 -0.47
CA ALA A 111 3.15 3.97 -1.42
C ALA A 111 1.88 4.34 -0.65
N TYR A 112 1.50 5.64 -0.71
CA TYR A 112 0.34 6.16 -0.02
C TYR A 112 -0.90 6.09 -0.90
N SER A 113 -2.04 6.52 -0.37
CA SER A 113 -3.34 6.35 -1.01
C SER A 113 -3.47 7.07 -2.35
N GLY A 114 -4.45 6.61 -3.12
CA GLY A 114 -4.73 7.13 -4.44
C GLY A 114 -5.90 6.42 -5.11
N SER A 115 -5.98 6.53 -6.42
CA SER A 115 -7.08 6.03 -7.25
C SER A 115 -6.57 5.18 -8.41
N ALA A 116 -7.50 4.55 -9.13
CA ALA A 116 -7.19 3.85 -10.36
C ALA A 116 -8.25 4.13 -11.43
N MET A 117 -7.84 4.08 -12.68
CA MET A 117 -8.73 4.19 -13.82
C MET A 117 -8.20 3.34 -14.97
N GLN A 118 -9.08 2.65 -15.68
CA GLN A 118 -8.70 1.97 -16.90
C GLN A 118 -8.26 2.99 -17.95
N PHE A 119 -7.08 2.77 -18.52
CA PHE A 119 -6.53 3.52 -19.64
C PHE A 119 -6.09 2.53 -20.70
N ASP A 120 -6.77 2.55 -21.85
CA ASP A 120 -6.66 1.55 -22.91
C ASP A 120 -6.82 0.10 -22.37
N ASP A 121 -5.79 -0.71 -22.52
CA ASP A 121 -5.76 -2.11 -22.08
C ASP A 121 -5.05 -2.32 -20.73
N LYS A 122 -4.76 -1.24 -20.01
CA LYS A 122 -4.10 -1.25 -18.70
C LYS A 122 -4.94 -0.54 -17.65
N LEU A 123 -4.67 -0.84 -16.39
CA LEU A 123 -5.17 -0.09 -15.25
C LEU A 123 -4.09 0.88 -14.80
N PHE A 124 -4.36 2.18 -14.92
CA PHE A 124 -3.49 3.22 -14.41
C PHE A 124 -3.78 3.45 -12.93
N LEU A 125 -2.77 3.27 -12.10
CA LEU A 125 -2.79 3.54 -10.66
C LEU A 125 -2.12 4.90 -10.45
N PHE A 126 -2.84 5.82 -9.83
CA PHE A 126 -2.34 7.16 -9.52
C PHE A 126 -2.31 7.34 -8.02
N TYR A 127 -1.14 7.49 -7.43
CA TYR A 127 -0.95 7.43 -5.98
C TYR A 127 0.11 8.42 -5.50
N THR A 128 0.16 8.61 -4.19
CA THR A 128 1.18 9.43 -3.56
C THR A 128 2.38 8.59 -3.18
N GLY A 129 3.52 8.82 -3.81
CA GLY A 129 4.81 8.35 -3.35
C GLY A 129 5.30 9.24 -2.21
N ASN A 130 5.53 8.62 -1.06
CA ASN A 130 6.03 9.31 0.13
C ASN A 130 7.54 9.16 0.24
N VAL A 131 8.24 10.27 0.32
CA VAL A 131 9.68 10.33 0.54
C VAL A 131 9.97 11.16 1.78
N ARG A 132 11.01 10.81 2.51
CA ARG A 132 11.57 11.57 3.63
C ARG A 132 13.00 11.93 3.34
N ASP A 133 13.37 13.17 3.60
CA ASP A 133 14.75 13.61 3.54
C ASP A 133 15.53 13.29 4.84
N GLU A 134 16.79 13.71 4.91
CA GLU A 134 17.67 13.50 6.06
C GLU A 134 17.19 14.19 7.35
N ASN A 135 16.37 15.23 7.23
CA ASN A 135 15.74 15.95 8.34
C ASN A 135 14.35 15.39 8.66
N TRP A 136 13.98 14.28 8.05
CA TRP A 136 12.67 13.62 8.18
C TRP A 136 11.51 14.46 7.64
N VAL A 137 11.77 15.47 6.81
CA VAL A 137 10.75 16.25 6.11
C VAL A 137 10.11 15.40 5.02
N ARG A 138 8.79 15.49 4.90
CA ARG A 138 8.03 14.75 3.89
C ARG A 138 8.04 15.48 2.55
N HIS A 139 8.25 14.72 1.50
CA HIS A 139 8.11 15.14 0.10
C HIS A 139 7.08 14.22 -0.58
N PRO A 140 5.82 14.65 -0.71
CA PRO A 140 4.78 13.86 -1.36
C PRO A 140 4.81 14.11 -2.88
N TYR A 141 5.05 13.05 -3.64
CA TYR A 141 5.01 13.07 -5.10
C TYR A 141 3.76 12.37 -5.60
N GLN A 142 3.00 13.00 -6.50
CA GLN A 142 1.91 12.30 -7.17
C GLN A 142 2.50 11.58 -8.38
N ILE A 143 2.50 10.26 -8.33
CA ILE A 143 3.17 9.36 -9.27
C ILE A 143 2.21 8.28 -9.75
N GLY A 144 2.59 7.53 -10.77
CA GLY A 144 1.73 6.53 -11.38
C GLY A 144 2.40 5.20 -11.64
N ALA A 145 1.56 4.19 -11.85
CA ALA A 145 1.97 2.89 -12.35
C ALA A 145 0.91 2.33 -13.31
N LEU A 146 1.32 1.44 -14.19
CA LEU A 146 0.47 0.76 -15.16
C LEU A 146 0.44 -0.72 -14.84
N LEU A 147 -0.74 -1.25 -14.54
CA LEU A 147 -0.98 -2.67 -14.32
C LEU A 147 -1.58 -3.25 -15.60
N ASP A 148 -0.93 -4.26 -16.19
CA ASP A 148 -1.46 -4.97 -17.34
C ASP A 148 -2.35 -6.17 -16.94
N LYS A 149 -3.02 -6.77 -17.93
CA LYS A 149 -3.90 -7.94 -17.74
C LYS A 149 -3.16 -9.20 -17.30
N SER A 150 -1.85 -9.27 -17.49
CA SER A 150 -1.00 -10.36 -17.03
C SER A 150 -0.54 -10.19 -15.58
N GLY A 151 -0.92 -9.06 -14.94
CA GLY A 151 -0.55 -8.73 -13.57
C GLY A 151 0.82 -8.09 -13.44
N ASN A 152 1.47 -7.70 -14.53
CA ASN A 152 2.73 -6.96 -14.44
C ASN A 152 2.44 -5.49 -14.13
N LEU A 153 3.18 -4.95 -13.17
CA LEU A 153 3.12 -3.55 -12.77
C LEU A 153 4.40 -2.83 -13.23
N GLU A 154 4.21 -1.76 -14.01
CA GLU A 154 5.29 -0.88 -14.45
C GLU A 154 5.10 0.50 -13.82
N LYS A 155 6.01 0.91 -12.95
CA LYS A 155 6.00 2.24 -12.36
C LYS A 155 6.52 3.29 -13.36
N ILE A 156 5.86 4.43 -13.37
CA ILE A 156 6.29 5.59 -14.14
C ILE A 156 7.39 6.30 -13.35
N ASP A 157 8.62 6.27 -13.88
CA ASP A 157 9.79 6.87 -13.24
C ASP A 157 9.84 8.40 -13.43
N LYS A 158 8.74 9.05 -12.99
CA LYS A 158 8.66 10.51 -13.02
C LYS A 158 7.53 11.00 -12.10
N VAL A 159 7.72 12.17 -11.49
CA VAL A 159 6.66 12.88 -10.80
C VAL A 159 5.66 13.43 -11.82
N LEU A 160 4.37 13.12 -11.65
CA LEU A 160 3.30 13.60 -12.51
C LEU A 160 2.75 14.94 -12.04
N ILE A 161 2.61 15.10 -10.73
CA ILE A 161 2.20 16.37 -10.11
C ILE A 161 3.10 16.64 -8.90
N GLU A 162 3.78 17.77 -8.94
CA GLU A 162 4.58 18.29 -7.82
C GLU A 162 3.68 18.93 -6.75
N GLN A 163 4.15 18.91 -5.51
CA GLN A 163 3.49 19.65 -4.43
C GLN A 163 3.57 21.16 -4.71
N PRO A 164 2.44 21.86 -4.79
CA PRO A 164 2.44 23.32 -4.90
C PRO A 164 3.09 23.98 -3.67
N ALA A 165 3.76 25.10 -3.87
CA ALA A 165 4.49 25.80 -2.80
C ALA A 165 3.59 26.25 -1.63
N GLU A 166 2.32 26.49 -1.90
CA GLU A 166 1.30 26.88 -0.92
C GLU A 166 0.65 25.69 -0.21
N ALA A 167 0.89 24.46 -0.68
CA ALA A 167 0.34 23.25 -0.07
C ALA A 167 1.21 22.78 1.10
N THR A 168 0.57 22.09 2.05
CA THR A 168 1.27 21.45 3.14
C THR A 168 1.86 20.10 2.69
N ASP A 169 2.70 19.47 3.52
CA ASP A 169 3.25 18.12 3.32
C ASP A 169 2.17 16.99 3.37
N HIS A 170 0.89 17.38 3.53
CA HIS A 170 -0.28 16.52 3.36
C HIS A 170 -0.93 16.62 1.97
N PHE A 171 -0.21 17.14 0.97
CA PHE A 171 -0.63 17.09 -0.43
C PHE A 171 -0.56 15.66 -0.97
N ARG A 172 -1.69 14.93 -0.91
CA ARG A 172 -1.75 13.49 -1.15
C ARG A 172 -3.14 13.02 -1.58
N ASP A 173 -3.27 11.71 -1.82
CA ASP A 173 -4.52 10.98 -2.14
C ASP A 173 -5.15 11.45 -3.45
N PRO A 174 -4.40 11.41 -4.59
CA PRO A 174 -4.89 11.92 -5.86
C PRO A 174 -6.06 11.09 -6.38
N GLN A 175 -7.02 11.80 -7.01
CA GLN A 175 -8.18 11.20 -7.65
C GLN A 175 -8.15 11.45 -9.15
N ILE A 176 -8.55 10.43 -9.93
CA ILE A 176 -8.71 10.52 -11.38
C ILE A 176 -10.20 10.65 -11.69
N PHE A 177 -10.52 11.57 -12.59
CA PHE A 177 -11.87 11.78 -13.13
C PHE A 177 -11.83 11.79 -14.65
N ASN A 178 -12.91 11.29 -15.28
CA ASN A 178 -13.21 11.47 -16.69
C ASN A 178 -13.93 12.79 -16.92
#